data_502c82ef7edaf800f04bcad6114761a3
#
_entry.id   502c82ef7edaf800f04bcad6114761a3
#
_cell.length_a   1.000
_cell.length_b   1.000
_cell.length_c   1.000
_cell.angle_alpha   90.00
_cell.angle_beta   90.00
_cell.angle_gamma   90.00
#
_symmetry.space_group_name_H-M   'P 1'
#
loop_
_entity.id
_entity.type
_entity.pdbx_description
1 polymer ?
#
loop_
_entity_poly.entity_id
_entity_poly.type
_entity_poly.pdbx_seq_one_letter_code
_entity_poly.pdbx_strand_id
1 'polypeptide(L)'
;MSDFLNDLVNVMVTRDTRSVTRVGFGIPLMLAYFSLASWGTARVRAYADLDEMAADGFAPDDPAYRMAQSAFAQENSPSQVKIGRRTRAYTQVISLSLVGVAPAVGEVFTLKVDGLTATYTAGGTPTRAEACIGLAAAVNALGLADAIVATGASTASEQTLTGSTLDGVVGDDPMNPARVLTMTFNSHADWDATTAVVTGLGPSGEAQTENFSIPNGGNATVAGTKRFSRVTQIVIPAQSGTSGTFTVGTRVPMTAASADTNSRVTLTSPAGELHSVEVTSGTLTVTDSTTDPGIASDLSEILAVDGDWYGLAIDSNSSAEILATAAWVESRRKLFVAQTADTAAADASSTTGVLYTLKATGYLHSPGFFYPAIATADGYLAAGILGNRLPVDPGSDNWAFKTIVGVRVLDVSTTQHNAVMSFNGNTYELVGGVGITYPGKTPQGEWIDVVRGIDWFKSRLKERVFGIQVSVEKIPFDDNGIDMVRGAVQAQITEGQRVNLFARTPKPRITTPSATAVSETDRRNRNLPGVSFEARLAGAINTMSVRGRVVA
;
A
#
# COMPACT_ATOMS: atom_id res chain seq x y z
N MET A 1 42.92 47.57 -20.86
CA MET A 1 41.85 48.16 -21.71
C MET A 1 40.54 47.36 -21.61
N SER A 2 40.40 46.40 -20.72
CA SER A 2 39.18 45.58 -20.54
C SER A 2 38.25 46.06 -19.41
N ASP A 3 38.74 46.88 -18.48
CA ASP A 3 37.93 47.28 -17.32
C ASP A 3 36.97 48.45 -17.59
N PHE A 4 37.27 49.28 -18.58
CA PHE A 4 36.50 50.46 -18.87
C PHE A 4 35.11 50.16 -19.53
N LEU A 5 34.98 48.98 -20.15
CA LEU A 5 33.71 48.58 -20.77
C LEU A 5 32.71 48.03 -19.69
N ASN A 6 33.23 47.45 -18.63
CA ASN A 6 32.43 46.96 -17.50
C ASN A 6 31.89 48.10 -16.61
N ASP A 7 32.60 49.24 -16.58
CA ASP A 7 32.16 50.45 -15.88
C ASP A 7 31.09 51.25 -16.70
N LEU A 8 31.04 51.05 -18.00
CA LEU A 8 30.11 51.73 -18.89
C LEU A 8 28.79 50.95 -19.15
N VAL A 9 28.83 49.63 -19.04
CA VAL A 9 27.66 48.78 -19.29
C VAL A 9 27.67 47.61 -18.30
N ASN A 10 26.99 47.79 -17.17
CA ASN A 10 26.73 46.71 -16.21
C ASN A 10 25.42 46.01 -16.58
N VAL A 11 25.45 44.90 -17.27
CA VAL A 11 24.26 44.10 -17.60
C VAL A 11 24.07 43.07 -16.48
N MET A 12 23.31 43.43 -15.47
CA MET A 12 22.78 42.44 -14.53
C MET A 12 21.53 41.79 -15.18
N VAL A 13 21.68 40.57 -15.67
CA VAL A 13 20.55 39.73 -16.05
C VAL A 13 20.09 38.95 -14.81
N THR A 14 19.22 39.56 -14.02
CA THR A 14 18.43 38.84 -13.04
C THR A 14 17.30 38.12 -13.78
N ARG A 15 17.47 36.83 -13.94
CA ARG A 15 16.39 35.98 -14.44
C ARG A 15 15.44 35.67 -13.28
N ASP A 16 14.41 36.48 -13.14
CA ASP A 16 13.29 36.19 -12.25
C ASP A 16 12.45 35.09 -12.90
N THR A 17 12.96 33.84 -12.80
CA THR A 17 12.21 32.67 -13.25
C THR A 17 11.23 32.30 -12.16
N ARG A 18 9.97 32.69 -12.33
CA ARG A 18 8.88 32.02 -11.66
C ARG A 18 8.88 30.56 -12.12
N SER A 19 9.58 29.69 -11.39
CA SER A 19 9.64 28.27 -11.71
C SER A 19 8.28 27.65 -11.40
N VAL A 20 7.67 27.03 -12.40
CA VAL A 20 6.52 26.17 -12.19
C VAL A 20 7.00 24.94 -11.41
N THR A 21 6.33 24.63 -10.32
CA THR A 21 6.62 23.42 -9.54
C THR A 21 6.48 22.17 -10.42
N ARG A 22 7.51 21.35 -10.47
CA ARG A 22 7.52 20.15 -11.30
C ARG A 22 7.03 18.95 -10.50
N VAL A 23 6.21 18.12 -11.12
CA VAL A 23 5.76 16.86 -10.52
C VAL A 23 6.95 15.91 -10.35
N GLY A 24 7.08 15.29 -9.18
CA GLY A 24 8.17 14.39 -8.80
C GLY A 24 8.04 13.00 -9.41
N PHE A 25 8.31 12.84 -10.72
CA PHE A 25 8.28 11.54 -11.41
C PHE A 25 9.34 10.53 -10.92
N GLY A 26 10.32 10.98 -10.16
CA GLY A 26 11.36 10.15 -9.54
C GLY A 26 11.07 9.75 -8.10
N ILE A 27 9.94 10.17 -7.51
CA ILE A 27 9.65 9.99 -6.09
C ILE A 27 8.64 8.88 -5.90
N PRO A 28 8.98 7.78 -5.20
CA PRO A 28 8.04 6.76 -4.77
C PRO A 28 7.34 7.13 -3.47
N LEU A 29 6.06 6.73 -3.35
CA LEU A 29 5.30 6.68 -2.11
C LEU A 29 5.20 5.22 -1.65
N MET A 30 5.61 4.96 -0.42
CA MET A 30 5.42 3.68 0.25
C MET A 30 4.30 3.83 1.26
N LEU A 31 3.20 3.11 1.05
CA LEU A 31 2.02 3.20 1.90
C LEU A 31 2.01 2.01 2.85
N ALA A 32 2.09 2.29 4.14
CA ALA A 32 2.10 1.27 5.17
C ALA A 32 1.27 1.65 6.40
N TYR A 33 0.86 0.63 7.15
CA TYR A 33 0.26 0.82 8.46
C TYR A 33 1.36 0.84 9.53
N PHE A 34 1.36 1.89 10.34
CA PHE A 34 2.21 1.99 11.53
C PHE A 34 1.63 3.00 12.51
N SER A 35 2.08 2.92 13.76
CA SER A 35 1.70 3.85 14.83
C SER A 35 2.96 4.34 15.53
N LEU A 36 3.39 5.55 15.19
CA LEU A 36 4.55 6.20 15.80
C LEU A 36 4.11 7.53 16.43
N ALA A 37 4.48 7.73 17.70
CA ALA A 37 4.15 8.96 18.43
C ALA A 37 4.77 10.20 17.79
N SER A 38 5.97 10.09 17.21
CA SER A 38 6.67 11.15 16.48
C SER A 38 5.86 11.71 15.32
N TRP A 39 4.98 10.90 14.72
CA TRP A 39 4.17 11.31 13.57
C TRP A 39 2.95 12.15 13.93
N GLY A 40 2.47 12.13 15.19
CA GLY A 40 1.28 12.87 15.59
C GLY A 40 0.13 12.65 14.60
N THR A 41 -0.34 13.73 13.95
CA THR A 41 -1.40 13.69 12.93
C THR A 41 -0.86 13.60 11.48
N ALA A 42 0.45 13.56 11.28
CA ALA A 42 1.03 13.54 9.94
C ALA A 42 0.60 12.30 9.13
N ARG A 43 0.23 12.51 7.87
CA ARG A 43 -0.22 11.44 6.96
C ARG A 43 0.87 11.01 5.98
N VAL A 44 1.84 11.88 5.72
CA VAL A 44 2.95 11.63 4.81
C VAL A 44 4.18 12.37 5.26
N ARG A 45 5.34 11.75 5.14
CA ARG A 45 6.67 12.35 5.34
C ARG A 45 7.63 11.87 4.26
N ALA A 46 8.60 12.71 3.93
CA ALA A 46 9.69 12.37 3.02
C ALA A 46 10.94 12.07 3.84
N TYR A 47 11.71 11.07 3.40
CA TYR A 47 12.97 10.66 3.99
C TYR A 47 14.02 10.55 2.91
N ALA A 48 15.21 11.07 3.17
CA ALA A 48 16.35 10.99 2.26
C ALA A 48 17.15 9.69 2.45
N ASP A 49 17.07 9.10 3.63
CA ASP A 49 17.75 7.84 3.97
C ASP A 49 17.03 7.08 5.10
N LEU A 50 17.58 5.92 5.47
CA LEU A 50 17.05 5.07 6.52
C LEU A 50 17.38 5.57 7.93
N ASP A 51 18.44 6.36 8.09
CA ASP A 51 18.84 6.90 9.39
C ASP A 51 17.82 7.94 9.86
N GLU A 52 17.30 8.75 8.94
CA GLU A 52 16.19 9.67 9.23
C GLU A 52 14.92 8.92 9.68
N MET A 53 14.62 7.77 9.05
CA MET A 53 13.49 6.94 9.46
C MET A 53 13.70 6.34 10.85
N ALA A 54 14.90 5.84 11.14
CA ALA A 54 15.24 5.29 12.45
C ALA A 54 15.18 6.38 13.54
N ALA A 55 15.65 7.59 13.25
CA ALA A 55 15.55 8.73 14.17
C ALA A 55 14.10 9.14 14.45
N ASP A 56 13.21 8.93 13.51
CA ASP A 56 11.75 9.17 13.65
C ASP A 56 11.03 8.04 14.41
N GLY A 57 11.75 6.94 14.71
CA GLY A 57 11.28 5.84 15.55
C GLY A 57 10.84 4.58 14.80
N PHE A 58 11.09 4.48 13.50
CA PHE A 58 10.86 3.23 12.76
C PHE A 58 11.87 2.16 13.19
N ALA A 59 11.37 0.96 13.46
CA ALA A 59 12.20 -0.20 13.67
C ALA A 59 12.61 -0.82 12.31
N PRO A 60 13.79 -1.50 12.24
CA PRO A 60 14.25 -2.12 10.99
C PRO A 60 13.33 -3.22 10.43
N ASP A 61 12.43 -3.76 11.24
CA ASP A 61 11.45 -4.77 10.87
C ASP A 61 10.07 -4.17 10.53
N ASP A 62 9.87 -2.88 10.70
CA ASP A 62 8.62 -2.22 10.30
C ASP A 62 8.43 -2.30 8.78
N PRO A 63 7.22 -2.60 8.27
CA PRO A 63 6.95 -2.67 6.84
C PRO A 63 7.36 -1.41 6.08
N ALA A 64 7.07 -0.21 6.62
CA ALA A 64 7.45 1.05 6.02
C ALA A 64 8.98 1.19 5.88
N TYR A 65 9.74 0.81 6.92
CA TYR A 65 11.20 0.85 6.90
C TYR A 65 11.77 -0.13 5.87
N ARG A 66 11.27 -1.37 5.83
CA ARG A 66 11.72 -2.38 4.87
C ARG A 66 11.38 -2.03 3.42
N MET A 67 10.23 -1.42 3.18
CA MET A 67 9.88 -0.91 1.85
C MET A 67 10.87 0.18 1.42
N ALA A 68 11.16 1.14 2.30
CA ALA A 68 12.16 2.17 2.05
C ALA A 68 13.57 1.57 1.86
N GLN A 69 13.95 0.59 2.67
CA GLN A 69 15.21 -0.15 2.54
C GLN A 69 15.33 -0.82 1.17
N SER A 70 14.26 -1.49 0.71
CA SER A 70 14.25 -2.11 -0.63
C SER A 70 14.40 -1.08 -1.74
N ALA A 71 13.85 0.13 -1.58
CA ALA A 71 13.98 1.20 -2.55
C ALA A 71 15.37 1.86 -2.53
N PHE A 72 15.92 2.15 -1.36
CA PHE A 72 17.23 2.78 -1.21
C PHE A 72 18.40 1.84 -1.53
N ALA A 73 18.21 0.51 -1.44
CA ALA A 73 19.24 -0.48 -1.77
C ALA A 73 19.58 -0.55 -3.26
N GLN A 74 18.84 0.12 -4.13
CA GLN A 74 19.02 0.02 -5.56
C GLN A 74 20.22 0.86 -6.06
N GLU A 75 20.85 0.42 -7.14
CA GLU A 75 21.97 1.14 -7.77
C GLU A 75 21.59 2.58 -8.19
N ASN A 76 20.37 2.75 -8.70
CA ASN A 76 19.79 4.05 -9.05
C ASN A 76 18.80 4.50 -7.97
N SER A 77 19.21 4.48 -6.69
CA SER A 77 18.29 4.80 -5.60
C SER A 77 17.64 6.19 -5.73
N PRO A 78 16.40 6.36 -5.30
CA PRO A 78 15.75 7.65 -5.30
C PRO A 78 16.43 8.60 -4.30
N SER A 79 16.43 9.90 -4.59
CA SER A 79 16.96 10.91 -3.68
C SER A 79 16.14 11.07 -2.40
N GLN A 80 14.89 10.60 -2.43
CA GLN A 80 13.99 10.55 -1.28
C GLN A 80 12.88 9.53 -1.54
N VAL A 81 12.37 8.97 -0.47
CA VAL A 81 11.17 8.13 -0.45
C VAL A 81 10.12 8.83 0.41
N LYS A 82 8.88 8.85 -0.04
CA LYS A 82 7.76 9.29 0.79
C LYS A 82 7.11 8.09 1.46
N ILE A 83 6.87 8.22 2.75
CA ILE A 83 6.13 7.23 3.53
C ILE A 83 4.74 7.79 3.77
N GLY A 84 3.72 7.04 3.39
CA GLY A 84 2.33 7.34 3.66
C GLY A 84 1.81 6.48 4.81
N ARG A 85 1.14 7.11 5.78
CA ARG A 85 0.56 6.40 6.91
C ARG A 85 -0.89 6.03 6.64
N ARG A 86 -1.17 4.73 6.67
CA ARG A 86 -2.54 4.21 6.70
C ARG A 86 -3.13 4.40 8.09
N THR A 87 -4.39 4.79 8.15
CA THR A 87 -5.15 4.79 9.40
C THR A 87 -6.14 3.65 9.37
N ARG A 88 -5.97 2.72 10.28
CA ARG A 88 -6.99 1.71 10.57
C ARG A 88 -7.86 2.21 11.74
N ALA A 89 -8.46 3.38 11.58
CA ALA A 89 -9.35 3.97 12.57
C ALA A 89 -10.82 3.60 12.27
N TYR A 90 -11.08 2.34 11.98
CA TYR A 90 -12.46 1.86 11.91
C TYR A 90 -12.89 1.27 13.25
N THR A 91 -14.15 1.47 13.58
CA THR A 91 -14.81 0.75 14.66
C THR A 91 -15.87 -0.13 14.00
N GLN A 92 -15.76 -1.43 14.17
CA GLN A 92 -16.77 -2.35 13.67
C GLN A 92 -18.01 -2.23 14.55
N VAL A 93 -19.14 -1.98 13.89
CA VAL A 93 -20.45 -1.91 14.55
C VAL A 93 -21.41 -2.81 13.79
N ILE A 94 -21.77 -3.93 14.39
CA ILE A 94 -22.73 -4.86 13.84
C ILE A 94 -24.00 -4.81 14.69
N SER A 95 -25.13 -4.52 14.04
CA SER A 95 -26.44 -4.52 14.67
C SER A 95 -27.20 -5.78 14.29
N LEU A 96 -27.65 -6.52 15.30
CA LEU A 96 -28.50 -7.69 15.18
C LEU A 96 -29.89 -7.29 15.64
N SER A 97 -30.85 -7.22 14.73
CA SER A 97 -32.21 -6.80 15.02
C SER A 97 -33.17 -7.99 15.00
N LEU A 98 -33.95 -8.12 16.05
CA LEU A 98 -35.07 -9.06 16.11
C LEU A 98 -36.32 -8.36 15.57
N VAL A 99 -36.77 -8.75 14.38
CA VAL A 99 -37.87 -8.10 13.67
C VAL A 99 -39.10 -9.03 13.67
N GLY A 100 -40.28 -8.46 13.85
CA GLY A 100 -41.56 -9.19 13.74
C GLY A 100 -42.16 -9.62 15.10
N VAL A 101 -42.57 -10.87 15.21
CA VAL A 101 -43.27 -11.42 16.39
C VAL A 101 -42.27 -11.64 17.54
N ALA A 102 -42.77 -11.62 18.79
CA ALA A 102 -41.93 -12.01 19.94
C ALA A 102 -41.47 -13.47 19.79
N PRO A 103 -40.26 -13.81 20.29
CA PRO A 103 -39.75 -15.18 20.24
C PRO A 103 -40.70 -16.18 20.88
N ALA A 104 -40.68 -17.41 20.39
CA ALA A 104 -41.39 -18.49 21.05
C ALA A 104 -40.61 -18.96 22.32
N VAL A 105 -41.36 -19.50 23.29
CA VAL A 105 -40.72 -20.13 24.46
C VAL A 105 -39.82 -21.27 23.99
N GLY A 106 -38.56 -21.28 24.43
CA GLY A 106 -37.57 -22.27 24.04
C GLY A 106 -36.91 -22.02 22.67
N GLU A 107 -37.20 -20.91 21.98
CA GLU A 107 -36.51 -20.52 20.76
C GLU A 107 -35.04 -20.25 21.06
N VAL A 108 -34.15 -20.83 20.22
CA VAL A 108 -32.70 -20.77 20.41
C VAL A 108 -32.10 -19.79 19.41
N PHE A 109 -31.41 -18.78 19.90
CA PHE A 109 -30.62 -17.84 19.13
C PHE A 109 -29.15 -18.22 19.25
N THR A 110 -28.50 -18.45 18.12
CA THR A 110 -27.09 -18.81 18.09
C THR A 110 -26.32 -17.88 17.18
N LEU A 111 -25.28 -17.28 17.73
CA LEU A 111 -24.37 -16.37 17.06
C LEU A 111 -22.95 -16.90 17.18
N LYS A 112 -22.21 -16.89 16.08
CA LYS A 112 -20.77 -17.13 16.11
C LYS A 112 -20.02 -15.81 15.94
N VAL A 113 -19.06 -15.58 16.83
CA VAL A 113 -18.11 -14.48 16.75
C VAL A 113 -16.72 -15.09 16.71
N ASP A 114 -15.99 -14.89 15.60
CA ASP A 114 -14.68 -15.49 15.35
C ASP A 114 -14.65 -17.02 15.56
N GLY A 115 -15.74 -17.69 15.19
CA GLY A 115 -15.89 -19.13 15.36
C GLY A 115 -16.37 -19.58 16.74
N LEU A 116 -16.36 -18.72 17.76
CA LEU A 116 -16.89 -19.01 19.09
C LEU A 116 -18.42 -18.86 19.11
N THR A 117 -19.12 -19.78 19.75
CA THR A 117 -20.59 -19.85 19.70
C THR A 117 -21.22 -19.26 20.95
N ALA A 118 -21.96 -18.17 20.79
CA ALA A 118 -22.87 -17.64 21.83
C ALA A 118 -24.28 -18.17 21.60
N THR A 119 -24.91 -18.72 22.63
CA THR A 119 -26.25 -19.26 22.54
C THR A 119 -27.14 -18.67 23.64
N TYR A 120 -28.32 -18.24 23.27
CA TYR A 120 -29.35 -17.83 24.20
C TYR A 120 -30.66 -18.57 23.89
N THR A 121 -31.34 -19.09 24.91
CA THR A 121 -32.62 -19.76 24.81
C THR A 121 -33.71 -18.90 25.44
N ALA A 122 -34.76 -18.58 24.70
CA ALA A 122 -35.86 -17.73 25.15
C ALA A 122 -36.64 -18.37 26.32
N GLY A 123 -36.85 -17.60 27.37
CA GLY A 123 -37.50 -18.03 28.61
C GLY A 123 -39.01 -18.19 28.54
N GLY A 124 -39.67 -18.25 29.70
CA GLY A 124 -41.10 -18.59 29.82
C GLY A 124 -42.10 -17.50 29.34
N THR A 125 -41.65 -16.23 29.22
CA THR A 125 -42.47 -15.12 28.68
C THR A 125 -41.55 -14.22 27.82
N PRO A 126 -41.06 -14.76 26.71
CA PRO A 126 -40.00 -14.07 25.98
C PRO A 126 -40.53 -12.83 25.26
N THR A 127 -39.83 -11.73 25.48
CA THR A 127 -39.96 -10.52 24.67
C THR A 127 -38.74 -10.39 23.75
N ARG A 128 -38.85 -9.60 22.69
CA ARG A 128 -37.72 -9.31 21.80
C ARG A 128 -36.55 -8.64 22.55
N ALA A 129 -36.88 -7.74 23.48
CA ALA A 129 -35.90 -7.06 24.30
C ALA A 129 -35.13 -8.04 25.20
N GLU A 130 -35.83 -8.96 25.87
CA GLU A 130 -35.22 -9.98 26.72
C GLU A 130 -34.30 -10.91 25.92
N ALA A 131 -34.70 -11.35 24.74
CA ALA A 131 -33.87 -12.17 23.88
C ALA A 131 -32.59 -11.43 23.43
N CYS A 132 -32.68 -10.15 23.12
CA CYS A 132 -31.53 -9.32 22.79
C CYS A 132 -30.60 -9.11 23.98
N ILE A 133 -31.13 -8.89 25.18
CA ILE A 133 -30.33 -8.77 26.41
C ILE A 133 -29.63 -10.09 26.71
N GLY A 134 -30.35 -11.21 26.63
CA GLY A 134 -29.76 -12.53 26.85
C GLY A 134 -28.67 -12.90 25.84
N LEU A 135 -28.91 -12.58 24.55
CA LEU A 135 -27.90 -12.80 23.52
C LEU A 135 -26.68 -11.89 23.70
N ALA A 136 -26.86 -10.63 24.07
CA ALA A 136 -25.75 -9.73 24.37
C ALA A 136 -24.93 -10.25 25.56
N ALA A 137 -25.58 -10.73 26.61
CA ALA A 137 -24.91 -11.35 27.74
C ALA A 137 -24.13 -12.63 27.34
N ALA A 138 -24.73 -13.47 26.46
CA ALA A 138 -24.07 -14.66 25.96
C ALA A 138 -22.82 -14.32 25.11
N VAL A 139 -22.87 -13.29 24.28
CA VAL A 139 -21.70 -12.82 23.52
C VAL A 139 -20.61 -12.29 24.46
N ASN A 140 -20.96 -11.47 25.43
CA ASN A 140 -19.99 -10.95 26.41
C ASN A 140 -19.38 -12.05 27.28
N ALA A 141 -20.07 -13.19 27.45
CA ALA A 141 -19.59 -14.37 28.18
C ALA A 141 -18.68 -15.29 27.35
N LEU A 142 -18.51 -15.04 26.05
CA LEU A 142 -17.67 -15.88 25.17
C LEU A 142 -16.19 -15.84 25.51
N GLY A 143 -15.75 -14.95 26.43
CA GLY A 143 -14.33 -14.82 26.73
C GLY A 143 -13.49 -14.50 25.49
N LEU A 144 -14.03 -13.71 24.56
CA LEU A 144 -13.36 -13.30 23.33
C LEU A 144 -12.00 -12.60 23.61
N ALA A 145 -11.78 -12.21 24.86
CA ALA A 145 -10.53 -11.61 25.36
C ALA A 145 -9.38 -12.60 25.49
N ASP A 146 -9.68 -13.87 25.70
CA ASP A 146 -8.75 -14.82 26.31
C ASP A 146 -8.32 -15.95 25.35
N ALA A 147 -8.07 -15.63 24.09
CA ALA A 147 -7.22 -16.51 23.32
C ALA A 147 -5.81 -16.40 23.91
N ILE A 148 -5.47 -17.31 24.83
CA ILE A 148 -4.15 -17.39 25.43
C ILE A 148 -3.17 -17.83 24.35
N VAL A 149 -2.18 -16.99 24.09
CA VAL A 149 -1.09 -17.27 23.13
C VAL A 149 0.01 -18.05 23.83
N ALA A 150 0.32 -17.68 25.07
CA ALA A 150 1.31 -18.33 25.88
C ALA A 150 1.12 -18.01 27.37
N THR A 151 1.53 -18.94 28.23
CA THR A 151 1.67 -18.70 29.66
C THR A 151 3.04 -19.16 30.10
N GLY A 152 3.58 -18.56 31.14
CA GLY A 152 4.88 -18.96 31.66
C GLY A 152 5.21 -18.32 33.00
N ALA A 153 6.39 -18.63 33.50
CA ALA A 153 6.95 -18.05 34.71
C ALA A 153 8.23 -17.27 34.37
N SER A 154 8.59 -16.30 35.22
CA SER A 154 9.91 -15.66 35.15
C SER A 154 11.03 -16.68 35.32
N THR A 155 12.18 -16.44 34.70
CA THR A 155 13.39 -17.28 34.89
C THR A 155 14.62 -16.38 34.98
N ALA A 156 15.65 -16.91 35.67
CA ALA A 156 16.95 -16.23 35.79
C ALA A 156 17.78 -16.23 34.48
N SER A 157 17.26 -16.83 33.42
CA SER A 157 17.83 -16.81 32.07
C SER A 157 16.75 -16.39 31.05
N GLU A 158 17.18 -15.91 29.90
CA GLU A 158 16.26 -15.59 28.81
C GLU A 158 15.45 -16.83 28.39
N GLN A 159 14.17 -16.62 28.17
CA GLN A 159 13.25 -17.65 27.66
C GLN A 159 12.83 -17.33 26.25
N THR A 160 12.87 -18.33 25.39
CA THR A 160 12.32 -18.28 24.05
C THR A 160 11.20 -19.31 23.93
N LEU A 161 9.97 -18.81 23.71
CA LEU A 161 8.79 -19.63 23.47
C LEU A 161 8.55 -19.74 21.97
N THR A 162 8.47 -20.95 21.44
CA THR A 162 8.23 -21.22 20.01
C THR A 162 7.46 -22.53 19.84
N GLY A 163 6.76 -22.69 18.72
CA GLY A 163 6.08 -23.96 18.39
C GLY A 163 5.12 -24.41 19.50
N SER A 164 5.33 -25.60 20.05
CA SER A 164 4.44 -26.21 21.07
C SER A 164 4.41 -25.49 22.42
N THR A 165 5.29 -24.52 22.67
CA THR A 165 5.24 -23.69 23.88
C THR A 165 4.36 -22.45 23.69
N LEU A 166 3.90 -22.20 22.48
CA LEU A 166 2.87 -21.21 22.17
C LEU A 166 1.51 -21.94 22.27
N ASP A 167 0.84 -21.77 23.41
CA ASP A 167 -0.42 -22.44 23.71
C ASP A 167 -1.60 -21.95 22.85
N GLY A 168 -2.51 -22.87 22.53
CA GLY A 168 -3.85 -22.59 22.03
C GLY A 168 -3.92 -22.17 20.56
N VAL A 169 -5.04 -21.61 20.21
CA VAL A 169 -5.50 -21.20 18.86
C VAL A 169 -4.52 -20.29 18.10
N VAL A 170 -3.43 -19.88 18.71
CA VAL A 170 -2.60 -18.80 18.19
C VAL A 170 -1.17 -19.24 17.87
N GLY A 171 -0.73 -20.40 18.34
CA GLY A 171 0.65 -20.86 18.13
C GLY A 171 0.94 -21.19 16.67
N ASP A 172 0.14 -22.08 16.09
CA ASP A 172 0.30 -22.54 14.72
C ASP A 172 -0.88 -22.19 13.80
N ASP A 173 -2.04 -21.86 14.36
CA ASP A 173 -3.20 -21.45 13.57
C ASP A 173 -3.25 -19.93 13.37
N PRO A 174 -3.48 -19.46 12.16
CA PRO A 174 -3.59 -18.04 11.89
C PRO A 174 -4.80 -17.44 12.64
N MET A 175 -4.56 -16.35 13.36
CA MET A 175 -5.62 -15.50 13.88
C MET A 175 -6.32 -14.79 12.73
N ASN A 176 -7.55 -15.13 12.49
CA ASN A 176 -8.39 -14.46 11.51
C ASN A 176 -9.65 -13.92 12.20
N PRO A 177 -9.80 -12.61 12.31
CA PRO A 177 -8.87 -11.53 11.90
C PRO A 177 -7.63 -11.42 12.80
N ALA A 178 -6.59 -10.78 12.26
CA ALA A 178 -5.38 -10.48 13.03
C ALA A 178 -5.67 -9.61 14.25
N ARG A 179 -5.07 -9.90 15.40
CA ARG A 179 -5.40 -9.32 16.71
C ARG A 179 -4.24 -8.61 17.38
N VAL A 180 -4.55 -7.59 18.16
CA VAL A 180 -3.61 -6.96 19.07
C VAL A 180 -3.39 -7.87 20.27
N LEU A 181 -2.13 -7.99 20.70
CA LEU A 181 -1.76 -8.81 21.85
C LEU A 181 -1.77 -8.00 23.14
N THR A 182 -1.94 -8.71 24.25
CA THR A 182 -1.73 -8.20 25.61
C THR A 182 -0.78 -9.11 26.35
N MET A 183 0.11 -8.53 27.17
CA MET A 183 0.90 -9.28 28.14
C MET A 183 0.49 -8.88 29.54
N THR A 184 0.07 -9.85 30.33
CA THR A 184 -0.30 -9.66 31.74
C THR A 184 0.75 -10.29 32.62
N PHE A 185 1.32 -9.49 33.51
CA PHE A 185 2.30 -9.89 34.50
C PHE A 185 1.66 -9.86 35.88
N ASN A 186 1.81 -10.92 36.67
CA ASN A 186 1.34 -10.92 38.06
C ASN A 186 2.19 -9.99 38.93
N SER A 187 1.68 -9.65 40.13
CA SER A 187 2.45 -8.89 41.13
C SER A 187 3.49 -9.83 41.77
N HIS A 188 4.75 -9.66 41.37
CA HIS A 188 5.87 -10.42 41.94
C HIS A 188 7.20 -9.69 41.83
N ALA A 189 8.00 -9.74 42.89
CA ALA A 189 9.29 -9.05 42.98
C ALA A 189 10.35 -9.57 41.97
N ASP A 190 10.11 -10.73 41.37
CA ASP A 190 11.02 -11.32 40.38
C ASP A 190 10.99 -10.60 39.02
N TRP A 191 10.00 -9.75 38.79
CA TRP A 191 9.89 -8.98 37.54
C TRP A 191 10.78 -7.74 37.59
N ASP A 192 11.74 -7.69 36.70
CA ASP A 192 12.61 -6.54 36.47
C ASP A 192 12.08 -5.67 35.30
N ALA A 193 12.41 -4.37 35.32
CA ALA A 193 12.07 -3.44 34.25
C ALA A 193 12.88 -3.75 32.98
N THR A 194 12.38 -4.69 32.17
CA THR A 194 12.98 -5.15 30.92
C THR A 194 11.95 -5.12 29.78
N THR A 195 12.29 -5.67 28.63
CA THR A 195 11.41 -5.67 27.45
C THR A 195 11.27 -7.09 26.91
N ALA A 196 10.05 -7.61 26.88
CA ALA A 196 9.71 -8.83 26.17
C ALA A 196 9.50 -8.53 24.69
N VAL A 197 9.83 -9.49 23.82
CA VAL A 197 9.75 -9.33 22.37
C VAL A 197 8.86 -10.40 21.80
N VAL A 198 7.85 -10.00 21.04
CA VAL A 198 6.97 -10.91 20.29
C VAL A 198 7.26 -10.77 18.80
N THR A 199 7.51 -11.88 18.15
CA THR A 199 7.71 -11.97 16.69
C THR A 199 6.62 -12.82 16.07
N GLY A 200 6.12 -12.41 14.91
CA GLY A 200 5.06 -13.12 14.22
C GLY A 200 4.75 -12.51 12.85
N LEU A 201 3.58 -12.83 12.32
CA LEU A 201 3.08 -12.32 11.07
C LEU A 201 1.97 -11.28 11.32
N GLY A 202 1.98 -10.21 10.57
CA GLY A 202 0.94 -9.19 10.57
C GLY A 202 -0.29 -9.57 9.73
N PRO A 203 -1.26 -8.65 9.62
CA PRO A 203 -2.53 -8.91 8.93
C PRO A 203 -2.38 -9.31 7.46
N SER A 204 -1.32 -8.85 6.80
CA SER A 204 -1.05 -9.12 5.38
C SER A 204 -0.02 -10.24 5.18
N GLY A 205 0.34 -10.96 6.25
CA GLY A 205 1.35 -12.02 6.23
C GLY A 205 2.80 -11.50 6.30
N GLU A 206 3.00 -10.21 6.52
CA GLU A 206 4.32 -9.60 6.78
C GLU A 206 4.87 -10.03 8.14
N ALA A 207 6.17 -10.33 8.24
CA ALA A 207 6.78 -10.56 9.55
C ALA A 207 6.86 -9.25 10.33
N GLN A 208 6.58 -9.29 11.59
CA GLN A 208 6.66 -8.13 12.45
C GLN A 208 7.11 -8.54 13.85
N THR A 209 7.65 -7.56 14.55
CA THR A 209 8.07 -7.71 15.95
C THR A 209 7.46 -6.58 16.77
N GLU A 210 7.06 -6.87 17.98
CA GLU A 210 6.54 -5.89 18.93
C GLU A 210 7.18 -6.07 20.29
N ASN A 211 7.50 -4.94 20.93
CA ASN A 211 8.14 -4.87 22.22
C ASN A 211 7.11 -4.57 23.31
N PHE A 212 7.13 -5.35 24.38
CA PHE A 212 6.28 -5.20 25.55
C PHE A 212 7.13 -4.88 26.79
N SER A 213 6.91 -3.72 27.39
CA SER A 213 7.63 -3.33 28.60
C SER A 213 7.19 -4.18 29.78
N ILE A 214 8.13 -4.88 30.43
CA ILE A 214 7.90 -5.57 31.68
C ILE A 214 8.08 -4.57 32.82
N PRO A 215 7.04 -4.31 33.65
CA PRO A 215 7.19 -3.36 34.75
C PRO A 215 7.94 -4.01 35.92
N ASN A 216 8.74 -3.24 36.63
CA ASN A 216 9.39 -3.68 37.86
C ASN A 216 8.35 -4.11 38.91
N GLY A 217 8.48 -5.33 39.45
CA GLY A 217 7.51 -5.91 40.34
C GLY A 217 6.23 -6.43 39.70
N GLY A 218 6.13 -6.38 38.36
CA GLY A 218 4.97 -6.84 37.59
C GLY A 218 3.70 -6.03 37.84
N ASN A 219 2.57 -6.71 38.02
CA ASN A 219 1.24 -6.16 38.28
C ASN A 219 0.71 -5.21 37.20
N ALA A 220 0.87 -5.58 35.95
CA ALA A 220 0.33 -4.80 34.82
C ALA A 220 -0.13 -5.72 33.68
N THR A 221 -1.12 -5.23 32.95
CA THR A 221 -1.45 -5.71 31.61
C THR A 221 -0.98 -4.67 30.62
N VAL A 222 -0.02 -5.04 29.78
CA VAL A 222 0.55 -4.17 28.75
C VAL A 222 -0.10 -4.56 27.43
N ALA A 223 -0.77 -3.61 26.80
CA ALA A 223 -1.38 -3.82 25.49
C ALA A 223 -0.39 -3.43 24.39
N GLY A 224 -0.32 -4.27 23.37
CA GLY A 224 0.39 -3.96 22.14
C GLY A 224 -0.36 -2.96 21.25
N THR A 225 0.24 -2.63 20.15
CA THR A 225 -0.30 -1.73 19.13
C THR A 225 -0.37 -2.42 17.75
N LYS A 226 0.49 -3.42 17.54
CA LYS A 226 0.55 -4.19 16.30
C LYS A 226 -0.47 -5.33 16.32
N ARG A 227 -0.99 -5.65 15.15
CA ARG A 227 -1.93 -6.76 14.98
C ARG A 227 -1.19 -7.96 14.40
N PHE A 228 -1.30 -9.09 15.06
CA PHE A 228 -0.71 -10.34 14.61
C PHE A 228 -1.78 -11.24 13.99
N SER A 229 -1.52 -11.77 12.82
CA SER A 229 -2.25 -12.92 12.26
C SER A 229 -1.68 -14.24 12.73
N ARG A 230 -0.43 -14.25 13.20
CA ARG A 230 0.24 -15.42 13.77
C ARG A 230 1.40 -14.97 14.65
N VAL A 231 1.57 -15.58 15.82
CA VAL A 231 2.76 -15.41 16.65
C VAL A 231 3.68 -16.60 16.40
N THR A 232 4.95 -16.35 16.13
CA THR A 232 5.95 -17.39 15.85
C THR A 232 6.97 -17.54 16.97
N GLN A 233 7.19 -16.47 17.74
CA GLN A 233 8.17 -16.48 18.84
C GLN A 233 7.81 -15.42 19.88
N ILE A 234 8.05 -15.74 21.14
CA ILE A 234 8.02 -14.81 22.27
C ILE A 234 9.33 -14.96 23.04
N VAL A 235 10.06 -13.87 23.23
CA VAL A 235 11.29 -13.83 24.02
C VAL A 235 11.04 -13.03 25.29
N ILE A 236 11.22 -13.65 26.43
CA ILE A 236 11.19 -13.02 27.75
C ILE A 236 12.63 -12.96 28.28
N PRO A 237 13.20 -11.77 28.50
CA PRO A 237 14.57 -11.64 28.99
C PRO A 237 14.71 -12.23 30.42
N ALA A 238 15.94 -12.52 30.84
CA ALA A 238 16.25 -12.95 32.18
C ALA A 238 15.66 -12.01 33.24
N GLN A 239 15.10 -12.59 34.28
CA GLN A 239 14.48 -11.90 35.41
C GLN A 239 15.19 -12.28 36.73
N SER A 240 14.93 -11.53 37.81
CA SER A 240 15.61 -11.76 39.11
C SER A 240 15.24 -13.07 39.79
N GLY A 241 14.15 -13.74 39.40
CA GLY A 241 13.69 -14.97 40.02
C GLY A 241 12.75 -15.80 39.14
N THR A 242 12.11 -16.82 39.71
CA THR A 242 11.37 -17.85 38.96
C THR A 242 9.88 -17.97 39.35
N SER A 243 9.37 -17.06 40.18
CA SER A 243 8.01 -17.15 40.72
C SER A 243 7.03 -16.13 40.15
N GLY A 244 7.51 -15.17 39.34
CA GLY A 244 6.65 -14.32 38.55
C GLY A 244 5.93 -15.14 37.48
N THR A 245 4.67 -14.84 37.20
CA THR A 245 3.91 -15.50 36.13
C THR A 245 3.42 -14.46 35.09
N PHE A 246 3.39 -14.85 33.83
CA PHE A 246 2.85 -14.03 32.77
C PHE A 246 1.87 -14.79 31.88
N THR A 247 1.00 -14.06 31.26
CA THR A 247 0.09 -14.55 30.23
C THR A 247 0.17 -13.62 29.03
N VAL A 248 0.36 -14.18 27.84
CA VAL A 248 0.21 -13.47 26.57
C VAL A 248 -1.12 -13.89 25.98
N GLY A 249 -1.97 -12.94 25.74
CA GLY A 249 -3.30 -13.16 25.19
C GLY A 249 -3.64 -12.11 24.11
N THR A 250 -4.83 -12.22 23.55
CA THR A 250 -5.34 -11.22 22.62
C THR A 250 -6.14 -10.16 23.38
N ARG A 251 -6.15 -8.91 22.89
CA ARG A 251 -6.97 -7.85 23.45
C ARG A 251 -8.46 -8.17 23.25
N VAL A 252 -9.31 -7.77 24.22
CA VAL A 252 -10.79 -7.91 24.14
C VAL A 252 -11.28 -7.31 22.85
N PRO A 253 -11.92 -8.13 22.02
CA PRO A 253 -12.15 -7.67 20.67
C PRO A 253 -13.53 -7.03 20.50
N MET A 254 -14.57 -7.53 21.18
CA MET A 254 -15.92 -7.11 20.89
C MET A 254 -16.79 -7.08 22.14
N THR A 255 -17.54 -6.02 22.31
CA THR A 255 -18.55 -5.89 23.34
C THR A 255 -19.94 -5.92 22.71
N ALA A 256 -20.88 -6.59 23.38
CA ALA A 256 -22.28 -6.60 23.01
C ALA A 256 -23.10 -5.75 23.99
N ALA A 257 -23.92 -4.87 23.47
CA ALA A 257 -24.87 -4.07 24.24
C ALA A 257 -26.28 -4.22 23.65
N SER A 258 -27.28 -4.27 24.51
CA SER A 258 -28.67 -4.23 24.14
C SER A 258 -29.42 -3.20 24.98
N ALA A 259 -30.33 -2.46 24.36
CA ALA A 259 -31.24 -1.56 25.05
C ALA A 259 -32.65 -2.20 25.10
N ASP A 260 -33.30 -2.08 26.26
CA ASP A 260 -34.63 -2.67 26.53
C ASP A 260 -35.71 -2.29 25.53
N THR A 261 -35.56 -1.15 24.85
CA THR A 261 -36.59 -0.60 23.95
C THR A 261 -36.38 -0.92 22.48
N ASN A 262 -35.16 -1.35 22.06
CA ASN A 262 -34.80 -1.36 20.64
C ASN A 262 -34.84 -2.73 19.96
N SER A 263 -35.12 -3.82 20.70
CA SER A 263 -35.11 -5.20 20.14
C SER A 263 -33.88 -5.47 19.24
N ARG A 264 -32.72 -4.96 19.65
CA ARG A 264 -31.48 -4.97 18.91
C ARG A 264 -30.28 -5.21 19.82
N VAL A 265 -29.37 -6.06 19.37
CA VAL A 265 -28.03 -6.20 19.95
C VAL A 265 -27.06 -5.43 19.07
N THR A 266 -26.24 -4.56 19.67
CA THR A 266 -25.16 -3.88 18.97
C THR A 266 -23.84 -4.46 19.45
N LEU A 267 -23.09 -5.01 18.51
CA LEU A 267 -21.74 -5.51 18.73
C LEU A 267 -20.76 -4.41 18.29
N THR A 268 -19.84 -4.05 19.15
CA THR A 268 -18.85 -2.99 18.87
C THR A 268 -17.46 -3.53 19.17
N SER A 269 -16.54 -3.44 18.20
CA SER A 269 -15.13 -3.76 18.38
C SER A 269 -14.32 -2.53 18.76
N PRO A 270 -13.14 -2.69 19.40
CA PRO A 270 -12.15 -1.62 19.52
C PRO A 270 -11.76 -1.07 18.14
N ALA A 271 -11.30 0.18 18.12
CA ALA A 271 -10.87 0.80 16.87
C ALA A 271 -9.72 0.00 16.22
N GLY A 272 -9.87 -0.30 14.95
CA GLY A 272 -8.90 -1.03 14.15
C GLY A 272 -9.02 -2.56 14.20
N GLU A 273 -10.05 -3.12 14.85
CA GLU A 273 -10.29 -4.56 14.91
C GLU A 273 -11.57 -4.96 14.17
N LEU A 274 -11.49 -6.00 13.34
CA LEU A 274 -12.62 -6.61 12.63
C LEU A 274 -12.80 -8.05 13.11
N HIS A 275 -14.05 -8.43 13.32
CA HIS A 275 -14.45 -9.75 13.78
C HIS A 275 -15.46 -10.35 12.81
N SER A 276 -15.39 -11.65 12.59
CA SER A 276 -16.44 -12.36 11.86
C SER A 276 -17.65 -12.55 12.76
N VAL A 277 -18.85 -12.20 12.27
CA VAL A 277 -20.11 -12.38 12.98
C VAL A 277 -21.08 -13.11 12.08
N GLU A 278 -21.52 -14.28 12.51
CA GLU A 278 -22.43 -15.16 11.79
C GLU A 278 -23.62 -15.55 12.67
N VAL A 279 -24.83 -15.32 12.17
CA VAL A 279 -26.06 -15.83 12.81
C VAL A 279 -26.33 -17.24 12.27
N THR A 280 -26.28 -18.24 13.16
CA THR A 280 -26.49 -19.64 12.77
C THR A 280 -27.86 -20.19 13.17
N SER A 281 -28.59 -19.53 14.07
CA SER A 281 -29.96 -19.87 14.45
C SER A 281 -30.70 -18.66 14.99
N GLY A 282 -32.02 -18.61 14.77
CA GLY A 282 -32.92 -17.53 15.18
C GLY A 282 -33.18 -16.50 14.07
N THR A 283 -34.29 -15.75 14.22
CA THR A 283 -34.72 -14.74 13.24
C THR A 283 -34.06 -13.38 13.47
N LEU A 284 -32.75 -13.30 13.33
CA LEU A 284 -31.97 -12.07 13.48
C LEU A 284 -31.60 -11.48 12.12
N THR A 285 -31.90 -10.21 11.94
CA THR A 285 -31.40 -9.45 10.78
C THR A 285 -30.04 -8.80 11.15
N VAL A 286 -29.01 -9.12 10.39
CA VAL A 286 -27.68 -8.56 10.56
C VAL A 286 -27.55 -7.29 9.72
N THR A 287 -27.15 -6.19 10.36
CA THR A 287 -26.79 -4.95 9.68
C THR A 287 -25.37 -4.56 10.09
N ASP A 288 -24.45 -4.57 9.15
CA ASP A 288 -23.09 -4.10 9.36
C ASP A 288 -23.04 -2.61 9.03
N SER A 289 -22.69 -1.81 10.04
CA SER A 289 -22.47 -0.37 9.93
C SER A 289 -21.00 0.01 10.12
N THR A 290 -20.10 -0.95 9.91
CA THR A 290 -18.67 -0.70 10.00
C THR A 290 -18.24 0.34 8.97
N THR A 291 -17.61 1.38 9.45
CA THR A 291 -17.00 2.40 8.59
C THR A 291 -15.50 2.18 8.55
N ASP A 292 -15.04 1.36 7.60
CA ASP A 292 -13.63 1.36 7.21
C ASP A 292 -13.47 2.42 6.11
N PRO A 293 -12.70 3.50 6.32
CA PRO A 293 -12.42 4.47 5.27
C PRO A 293 -11.70 3.83 4.08
N GLY A 294 -11.01 2.69 4.28
CA GLY A 294 -10.31 1.94 3.27
C GLY A 294 -9.07 2.64 2.71
N ILE A 295 -8.24 1.87 2.02
CA ILE A 295 -6.97 2.34 1.45
C ILE A 295 -7.15 3.52 0.47
N ALA A 296 -8.26 3.57 -0.24
CA ALA A 296 -8.58 4.66 -1.17
C ALA A 296 -8.82 6.00 -0.46
N SER A 297 -9.38 5.98 0.76
CA SER A 297 -9.54 7.17 1.59
C SER A 297 -8.19 7.63 2.11
N ASP A 298 -7.37 6.71 2.64
CA ASP A 298 -6.02 7.02 3.09
C ASP A 298 -5.18 7.69 2.00
N LEU A 299 -5.20 7.13 0.80
CA LEU A 299 -4.50 7.70 -0.36
C LEU A 299 -5.04 9.08 -0.75
N SER A 300 -6.35 9.31 -0.61
CA SER A 300 -6.96 10.61 -0.92
C SER A 300 -6.55 11.68 0.10
N GLU A 301 -6.47 11.33 1.38
CA GLU A 301 -5.98 12.22 2.43
C GLU A 301 -4.49 12.53 2.26
N ILE A 302 -3.66 11.52 1.94
CA ILE A 302 -2.24 11.71 1.64
C ILE A 302 -2.06 12.63 0.44
N LEU A 303 -2.81 12.40 -0.63
CA LEU A 303 -2.75 13.23 -1.84
C LEU A 303 -3.14 14.69 -1.58
N ALA A 304 -4.09 14.93 -0.66
CA ALA A 304 -4.52 16.27 -0.28
C ALA A 304 -3.41 17.03 0.48
N VAL A 305 -2.57 16.32 1.24
CA VAL A 305 -1.43 16.90 1.97
C VAL A 305 -0.22 17.06 1.07
N ASP A 306 0.13 16.02 0.33
CA ASP A 306 1.30 15.99 -0.54
C ASP A 306 1.06 15.06 -1.75
N GLY A 307 0.93 15.69 -2.90
CA GLY A 307 0.74 15.01 -4.19
C GLY A 307 2.03 14.88 -5.03
N ASP A 308 3.18 15.32 -4.52
CA ASP A 308 4.44 15.32 -5.28
C ASP A 308 5.17 13.97 -5.19
N TRP A 309 4.53 12.96 -5.77
CA TRP A 309 5.04 11.60 -5.98
C TRP A 309 4.37 10.99 -7.22
N TYR A 310 4.97 9.96 -7.80
CA TYR A 310 4.43 9.31 -8.99
C TYR A 310 4.18 7.82 -8.79
N GLY A 311 5.15 7.08 -8.24
CA GLY A 311 5.03 5.65 -8.02
C GLY A 311 4.46 5.32 -6.64
N LEU A 312 3.70 4.25 -6.54
CA LEU A 312 3.09 3.76 -5.31
C LEU A 312 3.39 2.28 -5.11
N ALA A 313 3.80 1.92 -3.89
CA ALA A 313 3.79 0.55 -3.38
C ALA A 313 3.04 0.52 -2.05
N ILE A 314 2.43 -0.62 -1.73
CA ILE A 314 1.69 -0.84 -0.48
C ILE A 314 2.29 -2.02 0.28
N ASP A 315 2.13 -2.02 1.59
CA ASP A 315 2.58 -3.09 2.48
C ASP A 315 1.70 -4.35 2.43
N SER A 316 0.55 -4.27 1.78
CA SER A 316 -0.48 -5.30 1.82
C SER A 316 -0.44 -6.21 0.59
N ASN A 317 -0.63 -7.53 0.82
CA ASN A 317 -0.87 -8.54 -0.20
C ASN A 317 -2.37 -8.92 -0.32
N SER A 318 -3.26 -8.19 0.36
CA SER A 318 -4.72 -8.41 0.27
C SER A 318 -5.22 -8.09 -1.13
N SER A 319 -5.88 -9.06 -1.78
CA SER A 319 -6.48 -8.88 -3.11
C SER A 319 -7.44 -7.70 -3.15
N ALA A 320 -8.24 -7.51 -2.11
CA ALA A 320 -9.20 -6.40 -2.01
C ALA A 320 -8.48 -5.04 -1.96
N GLU A 321 -7.42 -4.91 -1.16
CA GLU A 321 -6.65 -3.67 -1.04
C GLU A 321 -5.84 -3.36 -2.31
N ILE A 322 -5.28 -4.39 -2.95
CA ILE A 322 -4.59 -4.24 -4.25
C ILE A 322 -5.56 -3.70 -5.31
N LEU A 323 -6.75 -4.30 -5.42
CA LEU A 323 -7.75 -3.87 -6.40
C LEU A 323 -8.32 -2.48 -6.10
N ALA A 324 -8.56 -2.16 -4.83
CA ALA A 324 -9.00 -0.83 -4.42
C ALA A 324 -7.93 0.24 -4.71
N THR A 325 -6.65 -0.07 -4.46
CA THR A 325 -5.51 0.79 -4.78
C THR A 325 -5.40 1.01 -6.28
N ALA A 326 -5.50 -0.05 -7.08
CA ALA A 326 -5.47 0.03 -8.52
C ALA A 326 -6.59 0.93 -9.07
N ALA A 327 -7.83 0.74 -8.62
CA ALA A 327 -8.97 1.57 -9.02
C ALA A 327 -8.76 3.05 -8.68
N TRP A 328 -8.19 3.34 -7.50
CA TRP A 328 -7.88 4.71 -7.08
C TRP A 328 -6.81 5.35 -7.97
N VAL A 329 -5.73 4.63 -8.27
CA VAL A 329 -4.58 5.09 -9.06
C VAL A 329 -4.98 5.41 -10.50
N GLU A 330 -5.79 4.55 -11.14
CA GLU A 330 -6.24 4.74 -12.53
C GLU A 330 -6.97 6.07 -12.73
N SER A 331 -7.76 6.51 -11.75
CA SER A 331 -8.47 7.78 -11.81
C SER A 331 -7.55 9.01 -11.69
N ARG A 332 -6.30 8.84 -11.25
CA ARG A 332 -5.37 9.93 -10.90
C ARG A 332 -4.06 9.94 -11.69
N ARG A 333 -3.85 8.95 -12.56
CA ARG A 333 -2.63 8.81 -13.37
C ARG A 333 -1.35 8.79 -12.53
N LYS A 334 -1.37 8.04 -11.44
CA LYS A 334 -0.19 7.64 -10.68
C LYS A 334 0.17 6.23 -11.13
N LEU A 335 1.36 5.75 -10.84
CA LEU A 335 1.78 4.39 -11.17
C LEU A 335 1.79 3.54 -9.90
N PHE A 336 1.00 2.49 -9.84
CA PHE A 336 0.97 1.54 -8.73
C PHE A 336 1.63 0.23 -9.15
N VAL A 337 2.75 -0.13 -8.55
CA VAL A 337 3.33 -1.46 -8.71
C VAL A 337 2.67 -2.39 -7.71
N ALA A 338 1.75 -3.21 -8.20
CA ALA A 338 1.06 -4.19 -7.40
C ALA A 338 1.94 -5.44 -7.24
N GLN A 339 2.11 -5.90 -6.00
CA GLN A 339 2.74 -7.18 -5.68
C GLN A 339 1.67 -8.12 -5.14
N THR A 340 1.61 -9.35 -5.62
CA THR A 340 0.63 -10.33 -5.16
C THR A 340 1.27 -11.70 -4.92
N ALA A 341 0.92 -12.31 -3.79
CA ALA A 341 1.22 -13.70 -3.47
C ALA A 341 0.04 -14.64 -3.76
N ASP A 342 -1.03 -14.13 -4.36
CA ASP A 342 -2.23 -14.89 -4.70
C ASP A 342 -1.90 -16.03 -5.68
N THR A 343 -2.07 -17.27 -5.24
CA THR A 343 -1.80 -18.45 -6.06
C THR A 343 -2.70 -18.54 -7.30
N ALA A 344 -3.91 -17.96 -7.24
CA ALA A 344 -4.81 -17.85 -8.38
C ALA A 344 -4.25 -16.93 -9.48
N ALA A 345 -3.31 -16.04 -9.16
CA ALA A 345 -2.60 -15.23 -10.14
C ALA A 345 -1.62 -16.04 -11.02
N ALA A 346 -1.26 -17.24 -10.58
CA ALA A 346 -0.37 -18.17 -11.28
C ALA A 346 -1.11 -19.42 -11.81
N ASP A 347 -2.44 -19.37 -11.90
CA ASP A 347 -3.31 -20.39 -12.49
C ASP A 347 -4.05 -19.80 -13.69
N ALA A 348 -3.70 -20.27 -14.89
CA ALA A 348 -4.28 -19.78 -16.15
C ALA A 348 -5.80 -20.05 -16.28
N SER A 349 -6.35 -20.97 -15.51
CA SER A 349 -7.78 -21.27 -15.47
C SER A 349 -8.57 -20.38 -14.50
N SER A 350 -7.87 -19.66 -13.63
CA SER A 350 -8.50 -18.81 -12.63
C SER A 350 -9.15 -17.58 -13.24
N THR A 351 -10.38 -17.29 -12.80
CA THR A 351 -11.13 -16.08 -13.16
C THR A 351 -11.33 -15.13 -11.96
N THR A 352 -10.72 -15.45 -10.81
CA THR A 352 -10.88 -14.69 -9.56
C THR A 352 -9.58 -14.11 -9.04
N GLY A 353 -8.43 -14.51 -9.60
CA GLY A 353 -7.12 -14.02 -9.18
C GLY A 353 -6.93 -12.51 -9.43
N VAL A 354 -6.05 -11.91 -8.64
CA VAL A 354 -5.76 -10.46 -8.72
C VAL A 354 -5.31 -10.07 -10.14
N LEU A 355 -4.38 -10.80 -10.76
CA LEU A 355 -3.88 -10.47 -12.10
C LEU A 355 -4.96 -10.62 -13.18
N TYR A 356 -5.82 -11.65 -13.07
CA TYR A 356 -6.99 -11.77 -13.93
C TYR A 356 -7.90 -10.55 -13.84
N THR A 357 -8.24 -10.14 -12.61
CA THR A 357 -9.15 -9.01 -12.37
C THR A 357 -8.56 -7.69 -12.87
N LEU A 358 -7.27 -7.44 -12.63
CA LEU A 358 -6.59 -6.25 -13.16
C LEU A 358 -6.63 -6.21 -14.69
N LYS A 359 -6.40 -7.35 -15.35
CA LYS A 359 -6.49 -7.47 -16.82
C LYS A 359 -7.91 -7.28 -17.32
N ALA A 360 -8.90 -7.97 -16.71
CA ALA A 360 -10.30 -7.89 -17.11
C ALA A 360 -10.87 -6.47 -17.00
N THR A 361 -10.40 -5.69 -16.02
CA THR A 361 -10.75 -4.28 -15.83
C THR A 361 -9.99 -3.37 -16.82
N GLY A 362 -8.88 -3.84 -17.40
CA GLY A 362 -8.11 -3.09 -18.40
C GLY A 362 -7.31 -1.93 -17.79
N TYR A 363 -6.79 -2.08 -16.60
CA TYR A 363 -6.00 -1.04 -15.93
C TYR A 363 -4.68 -0.78 -16.65
N LEU A 364 -4.33 0.51 -16.77
CA LEU A 364 -3.15 0.96 -17.49
C LEU A 364 -1.98 1.31 -16.55
N HIS A 365 -2.28 1.79 -15.34
CA HIS A 365 -1.30 2.34 -14.41
C HIS A 365 -1.00 1.42 -13.22
N SER A 366 -1.48 0.16 -13.26
CA SER A 366 -1.38 -0.77 -12.13
C SER A 366 -0.72 -2.10 -12.53
N PRO A 367 0.56 -2.08 -13.01
CA PRO A 367 1.28 -3.30 -13.34
C PRO A 367 1.35 -4.26 -12.14
N GLY A 368 0.91 -5.50 -12.35
CA GLY A 368 0.90 -6.55 -11.33
C GLY A 368 2.09 -7.48 -11.46
N PHE A 369 2.77 -7.74 -10.34
CA PHE A 369 3.87 -8.69 -10.22
C PHE A 369 3.44 -9.87 -9.35
N PHE A 370 3.56 -11.08 -9.89
CA PHE A 370 3.41 -12.28 -9.10
C PHE A 370 4.70 -12.52 -8.31
N TYR A 371 4.58 -12.44 -6.99
CA TYR A 371 5.69 -12.64 -6.08
C TYR A 371 5.20 -13.35 -4.80
N PRO A 372 5.22 -14.69 -4.77
CA PRO A 372 4.66 -15.48 -3.68
C PRO A 372 5.52 -15.51 -2.41
N ALA A 373 6.67 -14.85 -2.39
CA ALA A 373 7.46 -14.73 -1.17
C ALA A 373 6.76 -13.85 -0.13
N ILE A 374 6.89 -14.23 1.12
CA ILE A 374 6.43 -13.41 2.24
C ILE A 374 7.35 -12.18 2.32
N ALA A 375 6.76 -11.02 2.19
CA ALA A 375 7.42 -9.73 1.95
C ALA A 375 8.57 -9.37 2.89
N THR A 376 8.66 -9.98 4.05
CA THR A 376 9.51 -9.53 5.15
C THR A 376 10.91 -10.12 5.18
N ALA A 377 11.06 -11.41 4.86
CA ALA A 377 12.37 -12.04 4.81
C ALA A 377 13.05 -11.84 3.45
N ASP A 378 12.26 -11.63 2.39
CA ASP A 378 12.69 -11.68 1.00
C ASP A 378 12.73 -10.30 0.32
N GLY A 379 12.39 -9.24 1.05
CA GLY A 379 12.32 -7.87 0.54
C GLY A 379 10.98 -7.54 -0.14
N TYR A 380 10.69 -6.25 -0.25
CA TYR A 380 9.50 -5.75 -0.94
C TYR A 380 9.78 -5.50 -2.41
N LEU A 381 9.40 -6.45 -3.27
CA LEU A 381 9.68 -6.37 -4.72
C LEU A 381 9.14 -5.09 -5.35
N ALA A 382 7.88 -4.73 -5.07
CA ALA A 382 7.25 -3.52 -5.61
C ALA A 382 8.02 -2.25 -5.24
N ALA A 383 8.44 -2.12 -3.98
CA ALA A 383 9.23 -1.00 -3.50
C ALA A 383 10.63 -0.97 -4.13
N GLY A 384 11.28 -2.13 -4.25
CA GLY A 384 12.58 -2.26 -4.92
C GLY A 384 12.51 -1.88 -6.40
N ILE A 385 11.46 -2.31 -7.12
CA ILE A 385 11.23 -1.93 -8.52
C ILE A 385 11.06 -0.42 -8.66
N LEU A 386 10.25 0.20 -7.81
CA LEU A 386 10.06 1.65 -7.82
C LEU A 386 11.36 2.39 -7.51
N GLY A 387 12.11 1.94 -6.50
CA GLY A 387 13.43 2.49 -6.17
C GLY A 387 14.41 2.40 -7.32
N ASN A 388 14.41 1.29 -8.05
CA ASN A 388 15.31 1.04 -9.18
C ASN A 388 14.90 1.83 -10.44
N ARG A 389 13.60 2.01 -10.70
CA ARG A 389 13.11 2.54 -11.98
C ARG A 389 12.70 4.00 -11.97
N LEU A 390 12.15 4.52 -10.87
CA LEU A 390 11.66 5.90 -10.86
C LEU A 390 12.76 6.97 -10.99
N PRO A 391 13.99 6.79 -10.46
CA PRO A 391 15.06 7.77 -10.65
C PRO A 391 15.55 7.89 -12.08
N VAL A 392 15.34 6.85 -12.89
CA VAL A 392 15.74 6.86 -14.31
C VAL A 392 14.81 7.78 -15.11
N ASP A 393 15.36 8.55 -16.05
CA ASP A 393 14.60 9.43 -16.93
C ASP A 393 13.49 8.65 -17.65
N PRO A 394 12.22 9.10 -17.56
CA PRO A 394 11.13 8.48 -18.30
C PRO A 394 11.40 8.54 -19.81
N GLY A 395 11.28 7.39 -20.47
CA GLY A 395 11.59 7.25 -21.89
C GLY A 395 12.94 6.62 -22.19
N SER A 396 13.96 6.80 -21.34
CA SER A 396 15.22 6.02 -21.43
C SER A 396 15.16 4.72 -20.63
N ASP A 397 13.99 4.35 -20.19
CA ASP A 397 13.72 3.25 -19.29
C ASP A 397 13.19 2.01 -20.04
N ASN A 398 13.42 0.84 -19.45
CA ASN A 398 12.78 -0.43 -19.79
C ASN A 398 12.58 -1.19 -18.49
N TRP A 399 11.38 -1.70 -18.24
CA TRP A 399 11.03 -2.39 -17.01
C TRP A 399 11.27 -3.91 -17.06
N ALA A 400 11.65 -4.44 -18.22
CA ALA A 400 12.14 -5.80 -18.36
C ALA A 400 13.63 -5.91 -18.06
N PHE A 401 14.09 -7.11 -17.70
CA PHE A 401 15.50 -7.46 -17.50
C PHE A 401 16.20 -6.66 -16.41
N LYS A 402 15.50 -6.37 -15.31
CA LYS A 402 16.07 -5.61 -14.18
C LYS A 402 16.33 -6.52 -12.99
N THR A 403 17.53 -6.45 -12.47
CA THR A 403 17.88 -7.06 -11.18
C THR A 403 17.53 -6.11 -10.06
N ILE A 404 16.85 -6.60 -9.03
CA ILE A 404 16.41 -5.82 -7.87
C ILE A 404 17.24 -6.24 -6.68
N VAL A 405 18.09 -5.33 -6.21
CA VAL A 405 19.00 -5.59 -5.09
C VAL A 405 18.22 -5.75 -3.79
N GLY A 406 18.63 -6.68 -2.95
CA GLY A 406 18.00 -6.92 -1.65
C GLY A 406 16.65 -7.64 -1.69
N VAL A 407 16.24 -8.11 -2.88
CA VAL A 407 15.01 -8.88 -3.08
C VAL A 407 15.36 -10.28 -3.57
N ARG A 408 14.84 -11.30 -2.90
CA ARG A 408 15.10 -12.69 -3.27
C ARG A 408 14.50 -13.00 -4.64
N VAL A 409 15.29 -13.61 -5.52
CA VAL A 409 14.80 -14.15 -6.78
C VAL A 409 14.05 -15.45 -6.52
N LEU A 410 12.87 -15.59 -7.11
CA LEU A 410 12.06 -16.79 -6.95
C LEU A 410 12.26 -17.75 -8.12
N ASP A 411 12.12 -19.03 -7.79
CA ASP A 411 12.03 -20.10 -8.80
C ASP A 411 10.55 -20.27 -9.20
N VAL A 412 10.19 -19.68 -10.33
CA VAL A 412 8.83 -19.73 -10.87
C VAL A 412 8.78 -20.84 -11.90
N SER A 413 7.88 -21.81 -11.74
CA SER A 413 7.71 -22.89 -12.71
C SER A 413 7.22 -22.35 -14.06
N THR A 414 7.56 -23.05 -15.15
CA THR A 414 7.10 -22.69 -16.51
C THR A 414 5.58 -22.55 -16.60
N THR A 415 4.83 -23.39 -15.87
CA THR A 415 3.36 -23.33 -15.84
C THR A 415 2.89 -22.03 -15.18
N GLN A 416 3.46 -21.67 -14.05
CA GLN A 416 3.15 -20.42 -13.35
C GLN A 416 3.55 -19.21 -14.20
N HIS A 417 4.75 -19.22 -14.77
CA HIS A 417 5.20 -18.18 -15.68
C HIS A 417 4.18 -17.94 -16.82
N ASN A 418 3.79 -19.02 -17.52
CA ASN A 418 2.84 -18.93 -18.63
C ASN A 418 1.46 -18.41 -18.17
N ALA A 419 1.00 -18.81 -16.99
CA ALA A 419 -0.24 -18.32 -16.41
C ALA A 419 -0.16 -16.80 -16.14
N VAL A 420 0.89 -16.34 -15.48
CA VAL A 420 1.12 -14.91 -15.21
C VAL A 420 1.17 -14.11 -16.53
N MET A 421 1.92 -14.62 -17.54
CA MET A 421 1.98 -13.98 -18.86
C MET A 421 0.62 -13.91 -19.55
N SER A 422 -0.23 -14.92 -19.38
CA SER A 422 -1.58 -14.92 -19.94
C SER A 422 -2.47 -13.79 -19.40
N PHE A 423 -2.18 -13.31 -18.19
CA PHE A 423 -2.85 -12.19 -17.54
C PHE A 423 -2.16 -10.83 -17.74
N ASN A 424 -1.17 -10.73 -18.63
CA ASN A 424 -0.31 -9.55 -18.77
C ASN A 424 0.40 -9.17 -17.45
N GLY A 425 0.58 -10.13 -16.55
CA GLY A 425 1.32 -9.98 -15.33
C GLY A 425 2.82 -9.99 -15.56
N ASN A 426 3.57 -9.73 -14.50
CA ASN A 426 5.02 -9.68 -14.48
C ASN A 426 5.56 -10.62 -13.40
N THR A 427 6.80 -11.07 -13.60
CA THR A 427 7.53 -11.93 -12.67
C THR A 427 8.88 -11.29 -12.30
N TYR A 428 9.47 -11.76 -11.20
CA TYR A 428 10.87 -11.58 -10.87
C TYR A 428 11.49 -12.95 -10.66
N GLU A 429 12.18 -13.45 -11.67
CA GLU A 429 12.58 -14.85 -11.76
C GLU A 429 14.03 -15.03 -12.22
N LEU A 430 14.56 -16.23 -12.01
CA LEU A 430 15.92 -16.59 -12.40
C LEU A 430 15.96 -17.05 -13.85
N VAL A 431 16.63 -16.29 -14.71
CA VAL A 431 16.84 -16.66 -16.12
C VAL A 431 18.33 -16.65 -16.44
N GLY A 432 18.85 -17.80 -16.87
CA GLY A 432 20.28 -17.90 -17.18
C GLY A 432 21.23 -17.60 -16.01
N GLY A 433 20.79 -17.82 -14.76
CA GLY A 433 21.55 -17.51 -13.55
C GLY A 433 21.45 -16.06 -13.09
N VAL A 434 20.64 -15.23 -13.74
CA VAL A 434 20.43 -13.82 -13.37
C VAL A 434 18.98 -13.61 -12.98
N GLY A 435 18.73 -12.95 -11.83
CA GLY A 435 17.39 -12.55 -11.41
C GLY A 435 16.94 -11.35 -12.23
N ILE A 436 15.83 -11.48 -12.94
CA ILE A 436 15.31 -10.43 -13.81
C ILE A 436 13.81 -10.23 -13.67
N THR A 437 13.38 -8.98 -13.82
CA THR A 437 11.96 -8.65 -14.04
C THR A 437 11.57 -8.95 -15.49
N TYR A 438 10.36 -9.51 -15.72
CA TYR A 438 9.85 -9.80 -17.05
C TYR A 438 8.31 -9.81 -17.06
N PRO A 439 7.61 -9.39 -18.13
CA PRO A 439 8.09 -8.70 -19.33
C PRO A 439 8.08 -7.17 -19.22
N GLY A 440 7.55 -6.57 -18.14
CA GLY A 440 7.41 -5.12 -17.98
C GLY A 440 6.13 -4.55 -18.62
N LYS A 441 4.99 -5.27 -18.48
CA LYS A 441 3.69 -4.91 -19.03
C LYS A 441 2.71 -4.44 -17.96
N THR A 442 1.77 -3.60 -18.40
CA THR A 442 0.57 -3.26 -17.64
C THR A 442 -0.52 -4.29 -17.86
N PRO A 443 -1.55 -4.37 -17.02
CA PRO A 443 -2.68 -5.28 -17.22
C PRO A 443 -3.38 -5.14 -18.58
N GLN A 444 -3.44 -3.92 -19.13
CA GLN A 444 -3.97 -3.68 -20.47
C GLN A 444 -3.10 -4.26 -21.59
N GLY A 445 -1.84 -4.64 -21.29
CA GLY A 445 -0.89 -5.19 -22.26
C GLY A 445 0.09 -4.17 -22.83
N GLU A 446 -0.03 -2.89 -22.48
CA GLU A 446 0.92 -1.85 -22.86
C GLU A 446 2.22 -1.97 -22.04
N TRP A 447 3.31 -1.38 -22.51
CA TRP A 447 4.58 -1.36 -21.80
C TRP A 447 4.60 -0.29 -20.71
N ILE A 448 5.12 -0.62 -19.52
CA ILE A 448 5.16 0.29 -18.36
C ILE A 448 5.98 1.55 -18.67
N ASP A 449 7.09 1.42 -19.38
CA ASP A 449 7.94 2.54 -19.82
C ASP A 449 7.21 3.48 -20.77
N VAL A 450 6.37 2.97 -21.67
CA VAL A 450 5.53 3.78 -22.57
C VAL A 450 4.50 4.57 -21.76
N VAL A 451 3.79 3.91 -20.84
CA VAL A 451 2.78 4.58 -20.00
C VAL A 451 3.41 5.71 -19.18
N ARG A 452 4.50 5.39 -18.47
CA ARG A 452 5.26 6.35 -17.66
C ARG A 452 5.82 7.50 -18.50
N GLY A 453 6.38 7.17 -19.66
CA GLY A 453 6.93 8.16 -20.59
C GLY A 453 5.88 9.13 -21.10
N ILE A 454 4.69 8.63 -21.45
CA ILE A 454 3.56 9.46 -21.91
C ILE A 454 3.04 10.36 -20.78
N ASP A 455 2.92 9.84 -19.56
CA ASP A 455 2.48 10.64 -18.41
C ASP A 455 3.47 11.76 -18.09
N TRP A 456 4.75 11.45 -18.10
CA TRP A 456 5.81 12.43 -17.93
C TRP A 456 5.75 13.51 -19.04
N PHE A 457 5.64 13.09 -20.29
CA PHE A 457 5.56 14.00 -21.41
C PHE A 457 4.37 14.95 -21.29
N LYS A 458 3.19 14.42 -20.98
CA LYS A 458 1.97 15.22 -20.78
C LYS A 458 2.14 16.24 -19.65
N SER A 459 2.75 15.84 -18.52
CA SER A 459 2.98 16.73 -17.39
C SER A 459 3.95 17.85 -17.76
N ARG A 460 5.10 17.50 -18.33
CA ARG A 460 6.13 18.47 -18.74
C ARG A 460 5.64 19.43 -19.83
N LEU A 461 4.81 18.92 -20.76
CA LEU A 461 4.21 19.77 -21.78
C LEU A 461 3.26 20.81 -21.16
N LYS A 462 2.40 20.39 -20.23
CA LYS A 462 1.51 21.30 -19.49
C LYS A 462 2.30 22.36 -18.71
N GLU A 463 3.33 21.95 -17.96
CA GLU A 463 4.20 22.85 -17.20
C GLU A 463 4.89 23.86 -18.13
N ARG A 464 5.38 23.41 -19.28
CA ARG A 464 6.06 24.25 -20.27
C ARG A 464 5.14 25.25 -20.94
N VAL A 465 3.93 24.82 -21.34
CA VAL A 465 2.93 25.71 -21.93
C VAL A 465 2.43 26.73 -20.91
N PHE A 466 2.15 26.29 -19.69
CA PHE A 466 1.78 27.20 -18.59
C PHE A 466 2.93 28.16 -18.26
N GLY A 467 4.17 27.68 -18.27
CA GLY A 467 5.35 28.51 -18.06
C GLY A 467 5.46 29.69 -19.01
N ILE A 468 5.05 29.53 -20.29
CA ILE A 468 5.01 30.66 -21.21
C ILE A 468 3.95 31.67 -20.77
N GLN A 469 2.75 31.22 -20.39
CA GLN A 469 1.66 32.12 -19.97
C GLN A 469 2.04 32.99 -18.77
N VAL A 470 2.88 32.48 -17.86
CA VAL A 470 3.34 33.24 -16.68
C VAL A 470 4.59 34.07 -16.94
N SER A 471 5.37 33.74 -17.98
CA SER A 471 6.65 34.42 -18.26
C SER A 471 6.52 35.68 -19.12
N VAL A 472 5.37 35.88 -19.76
CA VAL A 472 5.10 37.03 -20.60
C VAL A 472 3.83 37.77 -20.14
N GLU A 473 3.81 39.08 -20.29
CA GLU A 473 2.63 39.91 -19.95
C GLU A 473 1.39 39.48 -20.74
N LYS A 474 1.57 39.07 -22.00
CA LYS A 474 0.51 38.67 -22.91
C LYS A 474 1.06 37.82 -24.04
N ILE A 475 0.41 36.68 -24.32
CA ILE A 475 0.59 35.97 -25.58
C ILE A 475 -0.40 36.60 -26.59
N PRO A 476 0.07 37.31 -27.62
CA PRO A 476 -0.85 37.93 -28.58
C PRO A 476 -1.58 36.86 -29.40
N PHE A 477 -2.81 37.17 -29.82
CA PHE A 477 -3.58 36.24 -30.66
C PHE A 477 -3.31 36.53 -32.14
N ASP A 478 -2.05 36.34 -32.51
CA ASP A 478 -1.53 36.45 -33.88
C ASP A 478 -0.59 35.26 -34.16
N ASP A 479 -0.02 35.19 -35.33
CA ASP A 479 0.88 34.09 -35.72
C ASP A 479 2.14 34.04 -34.84
N ASN A 480 2.64 35.18 -34.33
CA ASN A 480 3.78 35.20 -33.42
C ASN A 480 3.44 34.54 -32.07
N GLY A 481 2.26 34.82 -31.50
CA GLY A 481 1.82 34.20 -30.26
C GLY A 481 1.55 32.70 -30.44
N ILE A 482 1.01 32.30 -31.61
CA ILE A 482 0.84 30.89 -31.95
C ILE A 482 2.19 30.18 -32.09
N ASP A 483 3.19 30.83 -32.68
CA ASP A 483 4.56 30.29 -32.79
C ASP A 483 5.25 30.17 -31.44
N MET A 484 4.95 31.03 -30.47
CA MET A 484 5.44 30.83 -29.07
C MET A 484 4.92 29.51 -28.48
N VAL A 485 3.62 29.23 -28.65
CA VAL A 485 3.04 27.95 -28.17
C VAL A 485 3.64 26.76 -28.94
N ARG A 486 3.79 26.87 -30.25
CA ARG A 486 4.44 25.88 -31.11
C ARG A 486 5.88 25.61 -30.64
N GLY A 487 6.63 26.65 -30.30
CA GLY A 487 8.00 26.55 -29.77
C GLY A 487 8.07 25.77 -28.49
N ALA A 488 7.09 25.93 -27.56
CA ALA A 488 7.01 25.16 -26.35
C ALA A 488 6.74 23.67 -26.61
N VAL A 489 5.83 23.36 -27.52
CA VAL A 489 5.54 21.99 -27.93
C VAL A 489 6.77 21.36 -28.57
N GLN A 490 7.44 22.08 -29.48
CA GLN A 490 8.67 21.60 -30.12
C GLN A 490 9.79 21.34 -29.10
N ALA A 491 9.98 22.23 -28.13
CA ALA A 491 10.99 22.07 -27.10
C ALA A 491 10.70 20.82 -26.22
N GLN A 492 9.44 20.54 -25.91
CA GLN A 492 9.07 19.34 -25.15
C GLN A 492 9.25 18.06 -25.99
N ILE A 493 8.93 18.08 -27.27
CA ILE A 493 9.20 16.96 -28.18
C ILE A 493 10.70 16.68 -28.27
N THR A 494 11.52 17.73 -28.42
CA THR A 494 12.98 17.59 -28.45
C THR A 494 13.53 16.98 -27.16
N GLU A 495 12.97 17.38 -26.01
CA GLU A 495 13.30 16.76 -24.72
C GLU A 495 12.89 15.28 -24.68
N GLY A 496 11.69 14.94 -25.19
CA GLY A 496 11.27 13.55 -25.34
C GLY A 496 12.20 12.72 -26.25
N GLN A 497 12.76 13.34 -27.30
CA GLN A 497 13.77 12.69 -28.14
C GLN A 497 15.14 12.55 -27.45
N ARG A 498 15.50 13.50 -26.58
CA ARG A 498 16.74 13.46 -25.79
C ARG A 498 16.74 12.25 -24.83
N VAL A 499 15.60 12.01 -24.18
CA VAL A 499 15.42 10.86 -23.25
C VAL A 499 14.99 9.58 -23.97
N ASN A 500 15.02 9.52 -25.31
CA ASN A 500 14.65 8.36 -26.12
C ASN A 500 13.18 7.89 -25.98
N LEU A 501 12.28 8.74 -25.52
CA LEU A 501 10.85 8.45 -25.54
C LEU A 501 10.33 8.47 -26.99
N PHE A 502 10.76 9.48 -27.76
CA PHE A 502 10.40 9.60 -29.18
C PHE A 502 11.56 9.31 -30.10
N ALA A 503 11.26 8.59 -31.18
CA ALA A 503 12.20 8.34 -32.26
C ALA A 503 12.60 9.67 -32.94
N ARG A 504 13.85 9.72 -33.40
CA ARG A 504 14.36 10.87 -34.17
C ARG A 504 13.91 10.82 -35.62
N THR A 505 13.56 9.63 -36.12
CA THR A 505 13.11 9.37 -37.48
C THR A 505 11.86 8.50 -37.46
N PRO A 506 10.77 8.89 -38.15
CA PRO A 506 10.58 10.16 -38.87
C PRO A 506 10.59 11.36 -37.93
N LYS A 507 10.90 12.55 -38.46
CA LYS A 507 10.85 13.80 -37.66
C LYS A 507 9.42 14.02 -37.15
N PRO A 508 9.24 14.38 -35.87
CA PRO A 508 7.93 14.77 -35.35
C PRO A 508 7.33 15.94 -36.14
N ARG A 509 6.03 15.90 -36.32
CA ARG A 509 5.26 16.93 -37.00
C ARG A 509 4.42 17.70 -35.99
N ILE A 510 4.47 19.01 -36.03
CA ILE A 510 3.59 19.90 -35.25
C ILE A 510 2.73 20.66 -36.23
N THR A 511 1.44 20.68 -35.98
CA THR A 511 0.45 21.42 -36.77
C THR A 511 -0.18 22.50 -35.87
N THR A 512 -0.17 23.73 -36.34
CA THR A 512 -0.81 24.88 -35.69
C THR A 512 -1.72 25.59 -36.70
N PRO A 513 -2.86 26.11 -36.28
CA PRO A 513 -3.68 26.97 -37.16
C PRO A 513 -2.98 28.30 -37.37
N SER A 514 -3.25 28.97 -38.47
CA SER A 514 -2.95 30.42 -38.61
C SER A 514 -3.94 31.24 -37.78
N ALA A 515 -3.54 32.41 -37.33
CA ALA A 515 -4.40 33.27 -36.54
C ALA A 515 -5.72 33.63 -37.28
N THR A 516 -5.67 33.72 -38.62
CA THR A 516 -6.84 33.99 -39.45
C THR A 516 -7.77 32.79 -39.62
N ALA A 517 -7.28 31.56 -39.44
CA ALA A 517 -8.07 30.33 -39.54
C ALA A 517 -8.85 30.01 -38.26
N VAL A 518 -8.52 30.65 -37.14
CA VAL A 518 -9.24 30.46 -35.88
C VAL A 518 -10.54 31.25 -35.90
N SER A 519 -11.63 30.61 -35.44
CA SER A 519 -12.95 31.22 -35.42
C SER A 519 -12.98 32.51 -34.58
N GLU A 520 -13.84 33.47 -34.97
CA GLU A 520 -14.04 34.70 -34.20
C GLU A 520 -14.51 34.43 -32.77
N THR A 521 -15.32 33.39 -32.59
CA THR A 521 -15.80 32.96 -31.28
C THR A 521 -14.64 32.48 -30.39
N ASP A 522 -13.74 31.65 -30.91
CA ASP A 522 -12.56 31.18 -30.16
C ASP A 522 -11.61 32.35 -29.86
N ARG A 523 -11.39 33.23 -30.79
CA ARG A 523 -10.56 34.43 -30.59
C ARG A 523 -11.15 35.35 -29.52
N ARG A 524 -12.48 35.56 -29.53
CA ARG A 524 -13.19 36.32 -28.48
C ARG A 524 -13.08 35.68 -27.12
N ASN A 525 -13.16 34.33 -27.06
CA ASN A 525 -13.01 33.54 -25.84
C ASN A 525 -11.54 33.35 -25.44
N ARG A 526 -10.57 33.90 -26.18
CA ARG A 526 -9.12 33.74 -25.98
C ARG A 526 -8.69 32.25 -25.94
N ASN A 527 -9.36 31.41 -26.73
CA ASN A 527 -9.09 29.99 -26.86
C ASN A 527 -8.33 29.71 -28.17
N LEU A 528 -7.16 29.07 -28.09
CA LEU A 528 -6.40 28.61 -29.25
C LEU A 528 -6.64 27.10 -29.45
N PRO A 529 -7.56 26.70 -30.32
CA PRO A 529 -7.77 25.31 -30.67
C PRO A 529 -6.79 24.83 -31.75
N GLY A 530 -6.74 23.51 -32.01
CA GLY A 530 -6.10 22.95 -33.21
C GLY A 530 -4.57 22.84 -33.15
N VAL A 531 -3.94 23.07 -32.01
CA VAL A 531 -2.52 22.73 -31.82
C VAL A 531 -2.40 21.23 -31.61
N SER A 532 -1.72 20.55 -32.53
CA SER A 532 -1.53 19.10 -32.48
C SER A 532 -0.10 18.72 -32.86
N PHE A 533 0.32 17.55 -32.45
CA PHE A 533 1.60 16.96 -32.85
C PHE A 533 1.48 15.47 -33.09
N GLU A 534 2.38 14.96 -33.92
CA GLU A 534 2.57 13.55 -34.19
C GLU A 534 4.05 13.20 -33.97
N ALA A 535 4.32 12.22 -33.09
CA ALA A 535 5.66 11.75 -32.80
C ALA A 535 5.64 10.23 -32.63
N ARG A 536 6.63 9.55 -33.21
CA ARG A 536 6.77 8.09 -33.10
C ARG A 536 7.50 7.74 -31.80
N LEU A 537 7.01 6.75 -31.04
CA LEU A 537 7.73 6.19 -29.89
C LEU A 537 9.01 5.48 -30.35
N ALA A 538 10.07 5.60 -29.55
CA ALA A 538 11.34 4.92 -29.85
C ALA A 538 11.23 3.40 -29.56
N GLY A 539 10.55 3.03 -28.47
CA GLY A 539 10.38 1.64 -28.03
C GLY A 539 11.67 0.95 -27.59
N ALA A 540 11.54 -0.22 -26.98
CA ALA A 540 12.65 -1.06 -26.57
C ALA A 540 12.62 -2.39 -27.34
N ILE A 541 13.79 -3.02 -27.55
CA ILE A 541 13.91 -4.35 -28.15
C ILE A 541 14.02 -5.36 -27.00
N ASN A 542 12.95 -6.12 -26.77
CA ASN A 542 12.89 -7.13 -25.71
C ASN A 542 13.11 -8.57 -26.23
N THR A 543 12.94 -8.80 -27.53
CA THR A 543 13.15 -10.12 -28.14
C THR A 543 13.98 -10.00 -29.41
N MET A 544 14.89 -10.95 -29.63
CA MET A 544 15.77 -11.00 -30.79
C MET A 544 15.73 -12.40 -31.42
N SER A 545 15.71 -12.46 -32.75
CA SER A 545 15.87 -13.69 -33.51
C SER A 545 17.11 -13.57 -34.40
N VAL A 546 18.09 -14.41 -34.14
CA VAL A 546 19.33 -14.43 -34.89
C VAL A 546 19.40 -15.74 -35.67
N ARG A 547 19.59 -15.69 -37.00
CA ARG A 547 19.82 -16.84 -37.82
C ARG A 547 21.22 -16.79 -38.42
N GLY A 548 22.02 -17.80 -38.14
CA GLY A 548 23.35 -17.98 -38.75
C GLY A 548 23.41 -19.24 -39.61
N ARG A 549 24.17 -19.17 -40.70
CA ARG A 549 24.53 -20.35 -41.50
C ARG A 549 26.06 -20.46 -41.46
N VAL A 550 26.54 -21.59 -40.96
CA VAL A 550 27.96 -21.94 -41.05
C VAL A 550 28.15 -22.79 -42.30
N VAL A 551 29.04 -22.39 -43.17
CA VAL A 551 29.40 -23.12 -44.40
C VAL A 551 30.83 -23.60 -44.23
N ALA A 552 31.10 -24.90 -44.48
CA ALA A 552 32.43 -25.51 -44.46
C ALA A 552 33.18 -25.22 -45.75
#